data_023744be4a356e6a3dca1052feabb56a
#
_entry.id   023744be4a356e6a3dca1052feabb56a
#
_cell.length_a   1.000
_cell.length_b   1.000
_cell.length_c   1.000
_cell.angle_alpha   90.00
_cell.angle_beta   90.00
_cell.angle_gamma   90.00
#
_symmetry.space_group_name_H-M   'P 1'
#
loop_
_entity.id
_entity.type
_entity.pdbx_description
1 polymer ?
#
loop_
_entity_poly.entity_id
_entity_poly.type
_entity_poly.pdbx_seq_one_letter_code
_entity_poly.pdbx_strand_id
1 'polypeptide(L)'
;DKYQLVVKAEELSIRTDWAVAVKEVKKLQEDWKKTGFVPRKDSDKVWLKFKSACNKFFDSMRSANGEMRVAQRAENNRNNKLSNALSNLEKAKRDLSQLENNMGFFQFANADSPIVKDAQKKVDEAKKIVEKAEKHLKETRIAQRKEDNDKSIAEKPSEIEENSNEE
;
A
#
# COMPACT_ATOMS: atom_id res chain seq x y z
N ASP A 1 26.88 20.03 -28.17
CA ASP A 1 27.34 18.79 -28.83
C ASP A 1 26.62 17.55 -28.33
N LYS A 2 26.37 16.56 -29.24
CA LYS A 2 25.69 15.32 -28.89
C LYS A 2 26.38 14.50 -27.80
N TYR A 3 27.70 14.59 -27.70
CA TYR A 3 28.45 13.96 -26.60
C TYR A 3 28.05 14.51 -25.21
N GLN A 4 27.84 15.80 -25.10
CA GLN A 4 27.39 16.43 -23.86
C GLN A 4 25.94 16.00 -23.47
N LEU A 5 25.11 15.78 -24.49
CA LEU A 5 23.75 15.28 -24.27
C LEU A 5 23.77 13.83 -23.77
N VAL A 6 24.74 12.99 -24.20
CA VAL A 6 24.92 11.64 -23.65
C VAL A 6 25.33 11.70 -22.20
N VAL A 7 26.32 12.52 -21.84
CA VAL A 7 26.76 12.67 -20.44
C VAL A 7 25.60 13.10 -19.54
N LYS A 8 24.83 14.11 -19.96
CA LYS A 8 23.63 14.54 -19.21
C LYS A 8 22.58 13.46 -19.11
N ALA A 9 22.39 12.64 -20.15
CA ALA A 9 21.43 11.52 -20.08
C ALA A 9 21.91 10.43 -19.13
N GLU A 10 23.21 10.15 -19.06
CA GLU A 10 23.82 9.22 -18.11
C GLU A 10 23.67 9.72 -16.67
N GLU A 11 23.93 11.01 -16.40
CA GLU A 11 23.69 11.63 -15.09
C GLU A 11 22.22 11.55 -14.68
N LEU A 12 21.29 11.82 -15.58
CA LEU A 12 19.85 11.72 -15.31
C LEU A 12 19.40 10.27 -15.09
N SER A 13 20.10 9.29 -15.68
CA SER A 13 19.74 7.87 -15.58
C SER A 13 19.84 7.30 -14.16
N ILE A 14 20.58 7.94 -13.27
CA ILE A 14 20.79 7.52 -11.86
C ILE A 14 20.00 8.36 -10.87
N ARG A 15 19.30 9.41 -11.33
CA ARG A 15 18.48 10.26 -10.45
C ARG A 15 17.17 9.59 -10.08
N THR A 16 16.70 9.88 -8.86
CA THR A 16 15.47 9.33 -8.28
C THR A 16 14.34 10.35 -8.13
N ASP A 17 14.60 11.62 -8.41
CA ASP A 17 13.60 12.71 -8.41
C ASP A 17 12.77 12.72 -9.71
N TRP A 18 11.99 11.69 -9.90
CA TRP A 18 11.29 11.36 -11.15
C TRP A 18 10.49 12.51 -11.77
N ALA A 19 9.82 13.31 -10.91
CA ALA A 19 8.96 14.40 -11.40
C ALA A 19 9.73 15.50 -12.14
N VAL A 20 10.96 15.82 -11.69
CA VAL A 20 11.83 16.83 -12.31
C VAL A 20 12.62 16.20 -13.43
N ALA A 21 13.24 15.05 -13.17
CA ALA A 21 14.11 14.37 -14.13
C ALA A 21 13.39 13.97 -15.42
N VAL A 22 12.11 13.58 -15.38
CA VAL A 22 11.30 13.29 -16.59
C VAL A 22 11.24 14.50 -17.55
N LYS A 23 11.07 15.70 -17.00
CA LYS A 23 11.00 16.93 -17.82
C LYS A 23 12.35 17.20 -18.47
N GLU A 24 13.43 16.99 -17.72
CA GLU A 24 14.81 17.19 -18.21
C GLU A 24 15.16 16.15 -19.30
N VAL A 25 14.82 14.87 -19.10
CA VAL A 25 15.04 13.82 -20.11
C VAL A 25 14.27 14.11 -21.40
N LYS A 26 13.01 14.56 -21.30
CA LYS A 26 12.23 14.95 -22.49
C LYS A 26 12.85 16.12 -23.23
N LYS A 27 13.29 17.15 -22.49
CA LYS A 27 14.01 18.28 -23.09
C LYS A 27 15.31 17.82 -23.77
N LEU A 28 16.06 16.92 -23.15
CA LEU A 28 17.27 16.36 -23.75
C LEU A 28 16.98 15.61 -25.06
N GLN A 29 15.87 14.89 -25.14
CA GLN A 29 15.43 14.22 -26.36
C GLN A 29 15.05 15.22 -27.48
N GLU A 30 14.45 16.35 -27.11
CA GLU A 30 14.18 17.45 -28.06
C GLU A 30 15.45 18.12 -28.53
N ASP A 31 16.38 18.41 -27.62
CA ASP A 31 17.68 19.01 -27.93
C ASP A 31 18.52 18.08 -28.80
N TRP A 32 18.43 16.77 -28.60
CA TRP A 32 19.06 15.77 -29.47
C TRP A 32 18.59 15.88 -30.92
N LYS A 33 17.30 16.10 -31.16
CA LYS A 33 16.72 16.27 -32.49
C LYS A 33 17.19 17.58 -33.16
N LYS A 34 17.39 18.62 -32.36
CA LYS A 34 17.83 19.94 -32.82
C LYS A 34 19.34 20.04 -33.04
N THR A 35 20.12 19.22 -32.34
CA THR A 35 21.57 19.24 -32.40
C THR A 35 22.06 18.60 -33.71
N GLY A 36 22.88 19.30 -34.46
CA GLY A 36 23.37 18.94 -35.78
C GLY A 36 24.15 17.62 -35.85
N PHE A 37 24.83 17.43 -36.95
CA PHE A 37 25.45 16.17 -37.39
C PHE A 37 26.66 15.76 -36.52
N VAL A 38 26.77 14.43 -36.23
CA VAL A 38 27.99 13.78 -35.72
C VAL A 38 28.64 13.03 -36.88
N PRO A 39 29.99 12.93 -36.95
CA PRO A 39 30.67 12.14 -37.97
C PRO A 39 30.11 10.71 -38.02
N ARG A 40 29.90 10.16 -39.23
CA ARG A 40 29.26 8.85 -39.46
C ARG A 40 29.88 7.71 -38.66
N LYS A 41 31.19 7.74 -38.42
CA LYS A 41 31.91 6.69 -37.68
C LYS A 41 31.47 6.55 -36.22
N ASP A 42 31.04 7.63 -35.57
CA ASP A 42 30.72 7.67 -34.16
C ASP A 42 29.19 7.84 -33.90
N SER A 43 28.47 8.20 -34.96
CA SER A 43 27.02 8.51 -34.85
C SER A 43 26.21 7.39 -34.18
N ASP A 44 26.43 6.16 -34.58
CA ASP A 44 25.67 5.00 -34.07
C ASP A 44 26.03 4.68 -32.61
N LYS A 45 27.33 4.80 -32.27
CA LYS A 45 27.77 4.58 -30.87
C LYS A 45 27.22 5.64 -29.93
N VAL A 46 27.24 6.89 -30.33
CA VAL A 46 26.74 8.02 -29.53
C VAL A 46 25.22 7.93 -29.39
N TRP A 47 24.53 7.55 -30.47
CA TRP A 47 23.09 7.32 -30.44
C TRP A 47 22.71 6.15 -29.50
N LEU A 48 23.39 5.03 -29.58
CA LEU A 48 23.15 3.86 -28.72
C LEU A 48 23.33 4.20 -27.24
N LYS A 49 24.39 4.92 -26.88
CA LYS A 49 24.64 5.38 -25.51
C LYS A 49 23.52 6.30 -25.02
N PHE A 50 23.13 7.29 -25.80
CA PHE A 50 22.04 8.19 -25.45
C PHE A 50 20.73 7.46 -25.24
N LYS A 51 20.36 6.58 -26.19
CA LYS A 51 19.14 5.77 -26.12
C LYS A 51 19.15 4.84 -24.90
N SER A 52 20.30 4.19 -24.64
CA SER A 52 20.45 3.30 -23.48
C SER A 52 20.30 4.05 -22.17
N ALA A 53 20.90 5.24 -22.03
CA ALA A 53 20.75 6.06 -20.82
C ALA A 53 19.29 6.50 -20.60
N CYS A 54 18.61 6.96 -21.64
CA CYS A 54 17.20 7.31 -21.57
C CYS A 54 16.32 6.11 -21.20
N ASN A 55 16.55 4.94 -21.81
CA ASN A 55 15.78 3.74 -21.50
C ASN A 55 15.99 3.31 -20.04
N LYS A 56 17.25 3.30 -19.57
CA LYS A 56 17.58 2.99 -18.17
C LYS A 56 16.84 3.89 -17.21
N PHE A 57 16.75 5.19 -17.48
CA PHE A 57 15.97 6.13 -16.66
C PHE A 57 14.50 5.73 -16.60
N PHE A 58 13.86 5.52 -17.76
CA PHE A 58 12.43 5.20 -17.79
C PHE A 58 12.10 3.82 -17.19
N ASP A 59 12.99 2.85 -17.31
CA ASP A 59 12.83 1.53 -16.72
C ASP A 59 12.95 1.59 -15.18
N SER A 60 13.93 2.33 -14.67
CA SER A 60 14.08 2.57 -13.22
C SER A 60 12.88 3.31 -12.64
N MET A 61 12.40 4.36 -13.32
CA MET A 61 11.18 5.06 -12.92
C MET A 61 9.95 4.15 -12.93
N ARG A 62 9.82 3.27 -13.92
CA ARG A 62 8.69 2.34 -14.04
C ARG A 62 8.71 1.31 -12.91
N SER A 63 9.88 0.78 -12.57
CA SER A 63 10.07 -0.14 -11.46
C SER A 63 9.69 0.52 -10.13
N ALA A 64 10.24 1.70 -9.83
CA ALA A 64 9.92 2.45 -8.61
C ALA A 64 8.42 2.77 -8.49
N ASN A 65 7.78 3.22 -9.58
CA ASN A 65 6.33 3.44 -9.59
C ASN A 65 5.53 2.15 -9.41
N GLY A 66 6.03 1.04 -9.92
CA GLY A 66 5.43 -0.28 -9.73
C GLY A 66 5.42 -0.70 -8.26
N GLU A 67 6.55 -0.59 -7.59
CA GLU A 67 6.71 -0.88 -6.16
C GLU A 67 5.81 0.00 -5.29
N MET A 68 5.80 1.31 -5.54
CA MET A 68 4.92 2.25 -4.85
C MET A 68 3.44 1.89 -5.00
N ARG A 69 3.01 1.51 -6.21
CA ARG A 69 1.62 1.09 -6.46
C ARG A 69 1.26 -0.21 -5.74
N VAL A 70 2.19 -1.16 -5.66
CA VAL A 70 2.00 -2.42 -4.91
C VAL A 70 1.87 -2.13 -3.42
N ALA A 71 2.77 -1.31 -2.86
CA ALA A 71 2.71 -0.89 -1.46
C ALA A 71 1.40 -0.18 -1.13
N GLN A 72 0.96 0.76 -1.97
CA GLN A 72 -0.31 1.49 -1.78
C GLN A 72 -1.53 0.56 -1.84
N ARG A 73 -1.52 -0.44 -2.74
CA ARG A 73 -2.60 -1.43 -2.81
C ARG A 73 -2.65 -2.31 -1.57
N ALA A 74 -1.49 -2.72 -1.06
CA ALA A 74 -1.41 -3.51 0.18
C ALA A 74 -1.95 -2.72 1.37
N GLU A 75 -1.60 -1.43 1.47
CA GLU A 75 -2.09 -0.53 2.52
C GLU A 75 -3.61 -0.34 2.44
N ASN A 76 -4.13 -0.03 1.27
CA ASN A 76 -5.57 0.13 1.06
C ASN A 76 -6.34 -1.16 1.39
N ASN A 77 -5.78 -2.33 1.06
CA ASN A 77 -6.41 -3.61 1.37
C ASN A 77 -6.45 -3.88 2.88
N ARG A 78 -5.40 -3.51 3.62
CA ARG A 78 -5.37 -3.59 5.10
C ARG A 78 -6.43 -2.70 5.73
N ASN A 79 -6.49 -1.43 5.29
CA ASN A 79 -7.45 -0.46 5.79
C ASN A 79 -8.90 -0.91 5.51
N ASN A 80 -9.15 -1.48 4.34
CA ASN A 80 -10.45 -2.06 4.00
C ASN A 80 -10.83 -3.25 4.88
N LYS A 81 -9.89 -4.14 5.19
CA LYS A 81 -10.14 -5.28 6.09
C LYS A 81 -10.57 -4.81 7.47
N LEU A 82 -9.86 -3.83 8.05
CA LEU A 82 -10.19 -3.27 9.36
C LEU A 82 -11.55 -2.55 9.34
N SER A 83 -11.79 -1.72 8.33
CA SER A 83 -13.05 -1.00 8.14
C SER A 83 -14.24 -1.97 8.03
N ASN A 84 -14.09 -3.04 7.25
CA ASN A 84 -15.12 -4.07 7.10
C ASN A 84 -15.38 -4.82 8.43
N ALA A 85 -14.34 -5.15 9.18
CA ALA A 85 -14.49 -5.81 10.48
C ALA A 85 -15.23 -4.91 11.49
N LEU A 86 -14.94 -3.61 11.52
CA LEU A 86 -15.64 -2.62 12.33
C LEU A 86 -17.12 -2.50 11.94
N SER A 87 -17.40 -2.35 10.65
CA SER A 87 -18.76 -2.22 10.12
C SER A 87 -19.61 -3.46 10.44
N ASN A 88 -19.02 -4.65 10.31
CA ASN A 88 -19.69 -5.90 10.65
C ASN A 88 -20.02 -5.98 12.15
N LEU A 89 -19.11 -5.56 13.02
CA LEU A 89 -19.34 -5.52 14.46
C LEU A 89 -20.46 -4.53 14.81
N GLU A 90 -20.44 -3.33 14.24
CA GLU A 90 -21.47 -2.33 14.47
C GLU A 90 -22.86 -2.81 14.00
N LYS A 91 -22.91 -3.48 12.85
CA LYS A 91 -24.15 -4.10 12.37
C LYS A 91 -24.65 -5.16 13.34
N ALA A 92 -23.80 -6.09 13.75
CA ALA A 92 -24.17 -7.14 14.69
C ALA A 92 -24.68 -6.57 16.03
N LYS A 93 -24.05 -5.51 16.54
CA LYS A 93 -24.51 -4.83 17.78
C LYS A 93 -25.86 -4.14 17.59
N ARG A 94 -26.12 -3.51 16.45
CA ARG A 94 -27.43 -2.92 16.15
C ARG A 94 -28.52 -4.00 16.07
N ASP A 95 -28.23 -5.10 15.37
CA ASP A 95 -29.18 -6.21 15.22
C ASP A 95 -29.51 -6.84 16.59
N LEU A 96 -28.50 -7.04 17.45
CA LEU A 96 -28.71 -7.53 18.84
C LEU A 96 -29.55 -6.55 19.64
N SER A 97 -29.24 -5.27 19.63
CA SER A 97 -29.99 -4.24 20.36
C SER A 97 -31.46 -4.19 19.92
N GLN A 98 -31.72 -4.35 18.63
CA GLN A 98 -33.09 -4.43 18.12
C GLN A 98 -33.85 -5.67 18.63
N LEU A 99 -33.18 -6.82 18.66
CA LEU A 99 -33.77 -8.05 19.19
C LEU A 99 -34.02 -7.96 20.71
N GLU A 100 -33.09 -7.39 21.47
CA GLU A 100 -33.25 -7.16 22.92
C GLU A 100 -34.39 -6.16 23.20
N ASN A 101 -34.52 -5.10 22.42
CA ASN A 101 -35.66 -4.17 22.51
C ASN A 101 -36.99 -4.89 22.23
N ASN A 102 -37.02 -5.77 21.22
CA ASN A 102 -38.19 -6.55 20.90
C ASN A 102 -38.56 -7.52 22.03
N MET A 103 -37.57 -8.06 22.78
CA MET A 103 -37.83 -8.89 23.96
C MET A 103 -38.58 -8.13 25.05
N GLY A 104 -38.41 -6.80 25.13
CA GLY A 104 -39.17 -5.96 26.07
C GLY A 104 -40.68 -6.06 25.93
N PHE A 105 -41.19 -6.36 24.74
CA PHE A 105 -42.65 -6.57 24.52
C PHE A 105 -43.16 -7.84 25.16
N PHE A 106 -42.30 -8.81 25.49
CA PHE A 106 -42.68 -10.08 26.07
C PHE A 106 -42.54 -10.12 27.60
N GLN A 107 -42.25 -8.97 28.26
CA GLN A 107 -42.03 -8.91 29.73
C GLN A 107 -43.18 -9.50 30.54
N PHE A 108 -44.43 -9.40 30.05
CA PHE A 108 -45.64 -9.90 30.71
C PHE A 108 -46.15 -11.19 30.08
N ALA A 109 -45.46 -11.76 29.11
CA ALA A 109 -45.85 -13.01 28.47
C ALA A 109 -45.34 -14.22 29.28
N ASN A 110 -46.04 -15.36 29.15
CA ASN A 110 -45.59 -16.59 29.78
C ASN A 110 -44.23 -17.01 29.19
N ALA A 111 -43.21 -17.15 30.04
CA ALA A 111 -41.86 -17.52 29.66
C ALA A 111 -41.77 -18.86 28.91
N ASP A 112 -42.72 -19.76 29.17
CA ASP A 112 -42.81 -21.07 28.50
C ASP A 112 -43.46 -21.02 27.12
N SER A 113 -44.00 -19.89 26.71
CA SER A 113 -44.60 -19.72 25.40
C SER A 113 -43.57 -20.01 24.29
N PRO A 114 -43.96 -20.77 23.24
CA PRO A 114 -43.06 -21.05 22.10
C PRO A 114 -42.48 -19.77 21.43
N ILE A 115 -43.27 -18.69 21.42
CA ILE A 115 -42.89 -17.40 20.83
C ILE A 115 -41.76 -16.75 21.64
N VAL A 116 -41.87 -16.77 22.98
CA VAL A 116 -40.84 -16.21 23.87
C VAL A 116 -39.55 -17.02 23.77
N LYS A 117 -39.63 -18.34 23.72
CA LYS A 117 -38.48 -19.23 23.54
C LYS A 117 -37.78 -19.00 22.20
N ASP A 118 -38.53 -18.82 21.10
CA ASP A 118 -37.95 -18.50 19.79
C ASP A 118 -37.27 -17.11 19.78
N ALA A 119 -37.92 -16.13 20.39
CA ALA A 119 -37.33 -14.79 20.50
C ALA A 119 -36.02 -14.81 21.34
N GLN A 120 -36.01 -15.53 22.47
CA GLN A 120 -34.81 -15.70 23.30
C GLN A 120 -33.69 -16.39 22.53
N LYS A 121 -34.02 -17.45 21.78
CA LYS A 121 -33.04 -18.13 20.93
C LYS A 121 -32.40 -17.20 19.89
N LYS A 122 -33.17 -16.31 19.25
CA LYS A 122 -32.67 -15.32 18.33
C LYS A 122 -31.73 -14.31 18.99
N VAL A 123 -32.03 -13.86 20.21
CA VAL A 123 -31.13 -13.01 21.00
C VAL A 123 -29.83 -13.73 21.31
N ASP A 124 -29.88 -15.00 21.72
CA ASP A 124 -28.68 -15.77 22.03
C ASP A 124 -27.82 -16.05 20.80
N GLU A 125 -28.42 -16.27 19.62
CA GLU A 125 -27.74 -16.39 18.36
C GLU A 125 -27.09 -15.06 17.96
N ALA A 126 -27.78 -13.93 18.13
CA ALA A 126 -27.23 -12.60 17.86
C ALA A 126 -26.04 -12.26 18.77
N LYS A 127 -26.10 -12.63 20.07
CA LYS A 127 -24.96 -12.48 20.99
C LYS A 127 -23.73 -13.25 20.52
N LYS A 128 -23.89 -14.48 20.02
CA LYS A 128 -22.81 -15.27 19.45
C LYS A 128 -22.22 -14.62 18.18
N ILE A 129 -23.06 -13.96 17.38
CA ILE A 129 -22.58 -13.22 16.18
C ILE A 129 -21.74 -12.02 16.61
N VAL A 130 -22.17 -11.26 17.61
CA VAL A 130 -21.39 -10.13 18.16
C VAL A 130 -20.05 -10.61 18.70
N GLU A 131 -20.02 -11.68 19.49
CA GLU A 131 -18.79 -12.25 20.03
C GLU A 131 -17.81 -12.66 18.92
N LYS A 132 -18.31 -13.33 17.89
CA LYS A 132 -17.51 -13.70 16.70
C LYS A 132 -16.96 -12.46 15.99
N ALA A 133 -17.76 -11.42 15.82
CA ALA A 133 -17.34 -10.18 15.17
C ALA A 133 -16.29 -9.43 16.00
N GLU A 134 -16.42 -9.41 17.32
CA GLU A 134 -15.43 -8.84 18.24
C GLU A 134 -14.08 -9.59 18.17
N LYS A 135 -14.14 -10.91 18.17
CA LYS A 135 -12.96 -11.76 18.03
C LYS A 135 -12.27 -11.49 16.68
N HIS A 136 -13.02 -11.46 15.59
CA HIS A 136 -12.49 -11.18 14.26
C HIS A 136 -11.84 -9.80 14.18
N LEU A 137 -12.46 -8.76 14.75
CA LEU A 137 -11.87 -7.42 14.81
C LEU A 137 -10.57 -7.42 15.61
N LYS A 138 -10.53 -8.12 16.76
CA LYS A 138 -9.32 -8.24 17.57
C LYS A 138 -8.18 -8.92 16.80
N GLU A 139 -8.48 -10.02 16.12
CA GLU A 139 -7.52 -10.75 15.28
C GLU A 139 -6.99 -9.88 14.13
N THR A 140 -7.88 -9.14 13.46
CA THR A 140 -7.51 -8.21 12.38
C THR A 140 -6.58 -7.11 12.88
N ARG A 141 -6.85 -6.53 14.06
CA ARG A 141 -5.99 -5.51 14.67
C ARG A 141 -4.62 -6.06 15.08
N ILE A 142 -4.59 -7.28 15.62
CA ILE A 142 -3.32 -7.93 16.00
C ILE A 142 -2.47 -8.21 14.75
N ALA A 143 -3.08 -8.73 13.69
CA ALA A 143 -2.40 -8.97 12.43
C ALA A 143 -1.82 -7.67 11.85
N GLN A 144 -2.59 -6.58 11.84
CA GLN A 144 -2.13 -5.28 11.37
C GLN A 144 -0.94 -4.76 12.19
N ARG A 145 -1.00 -4.83 13.52
CA ARG A 145 0.10 -4.40 14.40
C ARG A 145 1.38 -5.20 14.18
N LYS A 146 1.28 -6.51 13.93
CA LYS A 146 2.45 -7.35 13.62
C LYS A 146 3.09 -6.91 12.31
N GLU A 147 2.30 -6.72 11.26
CA GLU A 147 2.81 -6.24 9.96
C GLU A 147 3.47 -4.86 10.06
N ASP A 148 2.92 -3.95 10.87
CA ASP A 148 3.48 -2.61 11.08
C ASP A 148 4.81 -2.67 11.88
N ASN A 149 4.88 -3.56 12.88
CA ASN A 149 6.11 -3.77 13.64
C ASN A 149 7.21 -4.40 12.79
N ASP A 150 6.90 -5.39 11.98
CA ASP A 150 7.85 -6.05 11.08
C ASP A 150 8.40 -5.06 10.05
N LYS A 151 7.57 -4.14 9.52
CA LYS A 151 8.01 -3.05 8.65
C LYS A 151 8.95 -2.08 9.37
N SER A 152 8.61 -1.67 10.58
CA SER A 152 9.44 -0.74 11.35
C SER A 152 10.80 -1.32 11.73
N ILE A 153 10.92 -2.64 11.87
CA ILE A 153 12.18 -3.33 12.10
C ILE A 153 13.00 -3.40 10.80
N ALA A 154 12.34 -3.65 9.67
CA ALA A 154 13.00 -3.73 8.36
C ALA A 154 13.51 -2.36 7.87
N GLU A 155 12.90 -1.25 8.30
CA GLU A 155 13.28 0.12 7.95
C GLU A 155 14.35 0.74 8.84
N LYS A 156 14.78 0.07 9.95
CA LYS A 156 15.92 0.52 10.75
C LYS A 156 17.21 0.03 10.11
N PRO A 157 18.07 0.91 9.54
CA PRO A 157 19.41 0.54 9.14
C PRO A 157 20.19 0.10 10.38
N SER A 158 21.02 -0.91 10.22
CA SER A 158 21.99 -1.39 11.21
C SER A 158 23.03 -0.30 11.52
N GLU A 159 22.69 0.64 12.39
CA GLU A 159 23.66 1.54 13.03
C GLU A 159 24.28 0.88 14.24
N ILE A 160 24.94 -0.26 14.08
CA ILE A 160 25.85 -0.80 15.10
C ILE A 160 26.88 -1.68 14.39
N GLU A 161 27.95 -1.08 13.85
CA GLU A 161 29.27 -1.72 13.67
C GLU A 161 30.30 -0.72 13.10
N GLU A 162 30.56 0.38 13.83
CA GLU A 162 31.77 1.16 13.64
C GLU A 162 32.20 1.81 14.97
N ASN A 163 32.57 1.01 15.98
CA ASN A 163 33.35 1.50 17.10
C ASN A 163 33.96 0.31 17.86
N SER A 164 34.88 -0.39 17.24
CA SER A 164 35.85 -1.22 17.97
C SER A 164 37.05 -1.58 17.10
N ASN A 165 37.89 -0.58 16.74
CA ASN A 165 39.28 -0.78 16.36
C ASN A 165 40.01 0.56 16.39
N GLU A 166 40.19 1.08 17.61
CA GLU A 166 41.30 1.96 17.94
C GLU A 166 41.73 1.63 19.38
N GLU A 167 42.67 0.70 19.51
CA GLU A 167 43.73 0.63 20.53
C GLU A 167 44.95 -0.10 19.94
#